data_a19ffb79be5f251f37676590892a259e
#
_entry.id   a19ffb79be5f251f37676590892a259e
#
_cell.length_a   1.000
_cell.length_b   1.000
_cell.length_c   1.000
_cell.angle_alpha   90.00
_cell.angle_beta   90.00
_cell.angle_gamma   90.00
#
_symmetry.space_group_name_H-M   'P 1'
#
loop_
_entity.id
_entity.type
_entity.pdbx_description
1 polymer ?
#
loop_
_entity_poly.entity_id
_entity_poly.type
_entity_poly.pdbx_seq_one_letter_code
_entity_poly.pdbx_strand_id
1 'polypeptide(L)'
;MRMRLLMLGKTRRPEMRAILDNYLKRISRSCPIEITDVRNGDSALRKLDADRAATVVLLDAAGKSFDSNALAKWLGELRDRGTRELIFLCGDADGFPDSLRQRAHQKLSLSVMTFSHELARVMLAEQLYRAFAILSGSPYPK
;
A
#
# COMPACT_ATOMS: atom_id res chain seq x y z
N MET A 1 1.75 -8.49 -12.29
CA MET A 1 2.07 -7.93 -10.96
C MET A 1 0.94 -8.24 -10.00
N ARG A 2 1.26 -8.63 -8.79
CA ARG A 2 0.27 -8.77 -7.73
C ARG A 2 0.68 -7.85 -6.57
N MET A 3 -0.30 -7.42 -5.80
CA MET A 3 -0.07 -6.50 -4.69
C MET A 3 -0.51 -7.11 -3.37
N ARG A 4 0.16 -6.71 -2.31
CA ARG A 4 -0.22 -7.04 -0.94
C ARG A 4 -0.13 -5.81 -0.07
N LEU A 5 -1.16 -5.60 0.75
CA LEU A 5 -1.12 -4.61 1.81
C LEU A 5 -0.81 -5.34 3.11
N LEU A 6 0.38 -5.15 3.62
CA LEU A 6 0.84 -5.80 4.85
C LEU A 6 0.62 -4.82 6.01
N MET A 7 -0.36 -5.14 6.86
CA MET A 7 -0.83 -4.26 7.92
C MET A 7 -0.24 -4.67 9.26
N LEU A 8 0.42 -3.75 9.95
CA LEU A 8 0.80 -3.97 11.35
C LEU A 8 -0.44 -3.78 12.22
N GLY A 9 -1.01 -4.90 12.67
CA GLY A 9 -2.27 -4.88 13.39
C GLY A 9 -3.49 -4.78 12.47
N LYS A 10 -4.61 -5.28 12.95
CA LYS A 10 -5.86 -5.29 12.19
C LYS A 10 -6.46 -3.90 12.09
N THR A 11 -7.19 -3.65 11.01
CA THR A 11 -8.08 -2.50 10.92
C THR A 11 -9.31 -2.82 11.78
N ARG A 12 -9.47 -2.08 12.88
CA ARG A 12 -10.44 -2.42 13.94
C ARG A 12 -11.80 -1.77 13.74
N ARG A 13 -11.83 -0.55 13.19
CA ARG A 13 -13.08 0.18 13.00
C ARG A 13 -13.86 -0.43 11.84
N PRO A 14 -15.08 -0.94 12.06
CA PRO A 14 -15.85 -1.61 11.02
C PRO A 14 -16.11 -0.76 9.77
N GLU A 15 -16.36 0.54 9.95
CA GLU A 15 -16.58 1.46 8.83
C GLU A 15 -15.34 1.61 7.97
N MET A 16 -14.15 1.64 8.56
CA MET A 16 -12.90 1.70 7.82
C MET A 16 -12.63 0.39 7.09
N ARG A 17 -12.88 -0.74 7.75
CA ARG A 17 -12.71 -2.05 7.12
C ARG A 17 -13.64 -2.23 5.95
N ALA A 18 -14.88 -1.77 6.05
CA ALA A 18 -15.85 -1.88 4.97
C ALA A 18 -15.41 -1.09 3.72
N ILE A 19 -14.93 0.15 3.93
CA ILE A 19 -14.45 0.97 2.82
C ILE A 19 -13.20 0.35 2.19
N LEU A 20 -12.27 -0.09 3.02
CA LEU A 20 -11.03 -0.73 2.57
C LEU A 20 -11.33 -1.96 1.71
N ASP A 21 -12.21 -2.84 2.18
CA ASP A 21 -12.60 -4.05 1.45
C ASP A 21 -13.26 -3.70 0.12
N ASN A 22 -14.06 -2.63 0.07
CA ASN A 22 -14.69 -2.18 -1.16
C ASN A 22 -13.66 -1.76 -2.21
N TYR A 23 -12.65 -0.98 -1.82
CA TYR A 23 -11.58 -0.59 -2.74
C TYR A 23 -10.74 -1.77 -3.19
N LEU A 24 -10.44 -2.71 -2.30
CA LEU A 24 -9.70 -3.91 -2.69
C LEU A 24 -10.47 -4.71 -3.73
N LYS A 25 -11.76 -4.85 -3.56
CA LYS A 25 -12.61 -5.54 -4.55
C LYS A 25 -12.54 -4.88 -5.92
N ARG A 26 -12.58 -3.54 -5.95
CA ARG A 26 -12.45 -2.78 -7.20
C ARG A 26 -11.07 -2.94 -7.82
N ILE A 27 -10.00 -2.85 -7.02
CA ILE A 27 -8.62 -3.01 -7.49
C ILE A 27 -8.41 -4.40 -8.07
N SER A 28 -9.03 -5.43 -7.47
CA SER A 28 -8.84 -6.82 -7.88
C SER A 28 -9.22 -7.09 -9.33
N ARG A 29 -10.02 -6.22 -9.93
CA ARG A 29 -10.37 -6.31 -11.36
C ARG A 29 -9.19 -5.95 -12.27
N SER A 30 -8.24 -5.19 -11.77
CA SER A 30 -7.06 -4.74 -12.51
C SER A 30 -5.79 -5.45 -12.10
N CYS A 31 -5.69 -5.85 -10.83
CA CYS A 31 -4.48 -6.42 -10.25
C CYS A 31 -4.86 -7.28 -9.04
N PRO A 32 -4.37 -8.53 -8.97
CA PRO A 32 -4.57 -9.31 -7.74
C PRO A 32 -4.03 -8.56 -6.54
N ILE A 33 -4.84 -8.44 -5.51
CA ILE A 33 -4.47 -7.72 -4.29
C ILE A 33 -5.09 -8.40 -3.08
N GLU A 34 -4.32 -8.46 -1.99
CA GLU A 34 -4.82 -8.99 -0.72
C GLU A 34 -4.29 -8.18 0.44
N ILE A 35 -4.99 -8.23 1.56
CA ILE A 35 -4.53 -7.70 2.84
C ILE A 35 -4.01 -8.86 3.67
N THR A 36 -2.85 -8.67 4.29
CA THR A 36 -2.32 -9.57 5.30
C THR A 36 -2.10 -8.77 6.57
N ASP A 37 -2.79 -9.16 7.64
CA ASP A 37 -2.59 -8.56 8.95
C ASP A 37 -1.50 -9.32 9.70
N VAL A 38 -0.54 -8.61 10.27
CA VAL A 38 0.51 -9.20 11.09
C VAL A 38 0.48 -8.56 12.46
N ARG A 39 0.94 -9.33 13.47
CA ARG A 39 0.85 -8.91 14.86
C ARG A 39 1.77 -7.72 15.17
N ASN A 40 2.99 -7.75 14.63
CA ASN A 40 4.04 -6.78 14.98
C ASN A 40 5.10 -6.70 13.89
N GLY A 41 6.10 -5.86 14.10
CA GLY A 41 7.20 -5.66 13.17
C GLY A 41 8.02 -6.92 12.90
N ASP A 42 8.24 -7.75 13.91
CA ASP A 42 9.00 -9.00 13.73
C ASP A 42 8.27 -9.97 12.81
N SER A 43 6.96 -10.10 12.97
CA SER A 43 6.13 -10.93 12.09
C SER A 43 6.14 -10.40 10.65
N ALA A 44 6.07 -9.07 10.48
CA ALA A 44 6.16 -8.44 9.17
C ALA A 44 7.51 -8.75 8.53
N LEU A 45 8.60 -8.60 9.28
CA LEU A 45 9.95 -8.83 8.76
C LEU A 45 10.13 -10.27 8.30
N ARG A 46 9.62 -11.24 9.06
CA ARG A 46 9.66 -12.66 8.66
C ARG A 46 8.93 -12.90 7.35
N LYS A 47 7.78 -12.25 7.15
CA LYS A 47 7.04 -12.38 5.89
C LYS A 47 7.81 -11.78 4.71
N LEU A 48 8.46 -10.64 4.91
CA LEU A 48 9.28 -10.01 3.87
C LEU A 48 10.51 -10.85 3.55
N ASP A 49 11.14 -11.45 4.55
CA ASP A 49 12.33 -12.28 4.36
C ASP A 49 12.01 -13.60 3.65
N ALA A 50 10.76 -14.06 3.72
CA ALA A 50 10.32 -15.24 3.00
C ALA A 50 10.20 -14.98 1.48
N ASP A 51 10.08 -13.73 1.06
CA ASP A 51 10.01 -13.37 -0.36
C ASP A 51 10.84 -12.11 -0.63
N ARG A 52 12.14 -12.32 -0.80
CA ARG A 52 13.08 -11.23 -1.03
C ARG A 52 13.00 -10.63 -2.43
N ALA A 53 12.29 -11.29 -3.34
CA ALA A 53 12.11 -10.77 -4.68
C ALA A 53 11.02 -9.70 -4.77
N ALA A 54 10.17 -9.58 -3.74
CA ALA A 54 9.11 -8.58 -3.71
C ALA A 54 9.69 -7.17 -3.57
N THR A 55 9.06 -6.20 -4.23
CA THR A 55 9.36 -4.78 -4.04
C THR A 55 8.56 -4.29 -2.84
N VAL A 56 9.22 -3.71 -1.86
CA VAL A 56 8.62 -3.31 -0.59
C VAL A 56 8.59 -1.79 -0.50
N VAL A 57 7.40 -1.25 -0.26
CA VAL A 57 7.14 0.18 -0.11
C VAL A 57 6.54 0.43 1.27
N LEU A 58 7.16 1.30 2.03
CA LEU A 58 6.70 1.64 3.36
C LEU A 58 5.94 2.96 3.32
N LEU A 59 4.75 2.97 3.91
CA LEU A 59 3.92 4.17 4.00
C LEU A 59 4.44 5.05 5.14
N ASP A 60 4.95 6.24 4.80
CA ASP A 60 5.60 7.14 5.74
C ASP A 60 5.42 8.59 5.30
N ALA A 61 4.92 9.45 6.20
CA ALA A 61 4.71 10.86 5.90
C ALA A 61 6.00 11.58 5.45
N ALA A 62 7.16 11.11 5.88
CA ALA A 62 8.46 11.65 5.48
C ALA A 62 9.01 11.03 4.19
N GLY A 63 8.27 10.13 3.56
CA GLY A 63 8.69 9.49 2.33
C GLY A 63 8.53 10.37 1.10
N LYS A 64 8.75 9.76 -0.07
CA LYS A 64 8.57 10.46 -1.35
C LYS A 64 7.09 10.78 -1.58
N SER A 65 6.80 12.03 -1.89
CA SER A 65 5.45 12.48 -2.22
C SER A 65 5.20 12.32 -3.72
N PHE A 66 4.02 11.77 -4.04
CA PHE A 66 3.52 11.72 -5.41
C PHE A 66 2.17 12.41 -5.45
N ASP A 67 1.88 13.11 -6.56
CA ASP A 67 0.49 13.37 -6.86
C ASP A 67 -0.14 12.10 -7.46
N SER A 68 -1.45 12.09 -7.66
CA SER A 68 -2.15 10.88 -8.11
C SER A 68 -1.70 10.43 -9.50
N ASN A 69 -1.39 11.36 -10.40
CA ASN A 69 -0.90 11.02 -11.74
C ASN A 69 0.51 10.42 -11.68
N ALA A 70 1.38 10.97 -10.84
CA ALA A 70 2.73 10.45 -10.65
C ALA A 70 2.70 9.05 -10.03
N LEU A 71 1.80 8.80 -9.08
CA LEU A 71 1.62 7.46 -8.51
C LEU A 71 1.19 6.46 -9.58
N ALA A 72 0.24 6.85 -10.42
CA ALA A 72 -0.21 5.99 -11.51
C ALA A 72 0.93 5.66 -12.48
N LYS A 73 1.70 6.67 -12.86
CA LYS A 73 2.87 6.48 -13.74
C LYS A 73 3.88 5.51 -13.12
N TRP A 74 4.18 5.70 -11.85
CA TRP A 74 5.13 4.84 -11.12
C TRP A 74 4.64 3.39 -11.07
N LEU A 75 3.36 3.16 -10.76
CA LEU A 75 2.79 1.82 -10.77
C LEU A 75 2.84 1.19 -12.17
N GLY A 76 2.55 1.96 -13.21
CA GLY A 76 2.64 1.50 -14.59
C GLY A 76 4.06 1.10 -14.96
N GLU A 77 5.06 1.86 -14.53
CA GLU A 77 6.47 1.56 -14.77
C GLU A 77 6.90 0.28 -14.05
N LEU A 78 6.45 0.05 -12.81
CA LEU A 78 6.72 -1.19 -12.09
C LEU A 78 6.12 -2.39 -12.81
N ARG A 79 4.89 -2.27 -13.27
CA ARG A 79 4.22 -3.32 -14.02
C ARG A 79 4.96 -3.63 -15.32
N ASP A 80 5.33 -2.60 -16.07
CA ASP A 80 5.99 -2.74 -17.37
C ASP A 80 7.40 -3.32 -17.25
N ARG A 81 8.08 -3.11 -16.12
CA ARG A 81 9.38 -3.70 -15.82
C ARG A 81 9.30 -5.15 -15.37
N GLY A 82 8.09 -5.70 -15.24
CA GLY A 82 7.91 -7.07 -14.82
C GLY A 82 7.97 -7.31 -13.32
N THR A 83 7.68 -6.29 -12.50
CA THR A 83 7.57 -6.47 -11.05
C THR A 83 6.53 -7.53 -10.74
N ARG A 84 6.93 -8.59 -10.04
CA ARG A 84 6.03 -9.73 -9.76
C ARG A 84 5.16 -9.47 -8.57
N GLU A 85 5.71 -8.95 -7.48
CA GLU A 85 4.97 -8.66 -6.28
C GLU A 85 5.38 -7.31 -5.70
N LEU A 86 4.38 -6.51 -5.34
CA LEU A 86 4.54 -5.20 -4.74
C LEU A 86 3.84 -5.23 -3.38
N ILE A 87 4.60 -4.99 -2.31
CA ILE A 87 4.09 -5.01 -0.94
C ILE A 87 4.13 -3.60 -0.38
N PHE A 88 2.97 -3.13 0.09
CA PHE A 88 2.88 -1.88 0.86
C PHE A 88 2.81 -2.22 2.33
N LEU A 89 3.75 -1.67 3.11
CA LEU A 89 3.74 -1.78 4.57
C LEU A 89 2.95 -0.63 5.15
N CYS A 90 1.91 -0.96 5.90
CA CYS A 90 1.07 0.02 6.58
C CYS A 90 1.23 -0.15 8.09
N GLY A 91 1.62 0.92 8.78
CA GLY A 91 1.89 0.89 10.20
C GLY A 91 0.63 0.88 11.07
N ASP A 92 0.86 0.72 12.36
CA ASP A 92 -0.14 0.97 13.39
C ASP A 92 0.07 2.38 13.99
N ALA A 93 -0.57 2.67 15.11
CA ALA A 93 -0.47 3.97 15.76
C ALA A 93 0.96 4.32 16.20
N ASP A 94 1.80 3.32 16.43
CA ASP A 94 3.18 3.52 16.89
C ASP A 94 4.19 3.62 15.75
N GLY A 95 3.74 3.49 14.50
CA GLY A 95 4.61 3.54 13.33
C GLY A 95 5.37 2.24 13.09
N PHE A 96 6.64 2.36 12.67
CA PHE A 96 7.45 1.21 12.27
C PHE A 96 8.74 1.13 13.07
N PRO A 97 9.20 -0.08 13.42
CA PRO A 97 10.55 -0.26 13.92
C PRO A 97 11.58 -0.01 12.81
N ASP A 98 12.80 0.37 13.21
CA ASP A 98 13.88 0.69 12.27
C ASP A 98 14.22 -0.47 11.31
N SER A 99 14.12 -1.71 11.80
CA SER A 99 14.38 -2.89 10.99
C SER A 99 13.48 -2.96 9.74
N LEU A 100 12.21 -2.59 9.88
CA LEU A 100 11.30 -2.53 8.75
C LEU A 100 11.59 -1.34 7.84
N ARG A 101 11.93 -0.19 8.42
CA ARG A 101 12.29 0.99 7.63
C ARG A 101 13.49 0.70 6.73
N GLN A 102 14.49 0.01 7.25
CA GLN A 102 15.68 -0.36 6.49
C GLN A 102 15.40 -1.41 5.42
N ARG A 103 14.39 -2.25 5.64
CA ARG A 103 14.02 -3.30 4.70
C ARG A 103 13.26 -2.79 3.49
N ALA A 104 12.63 -1.63 3.58
CA ALA A 104 11.84 -1.07 2.49
C ALA A 104 12.73 -0.56 1.35
N HIS A 105 12.33 -0.83 0.12
CA HIS A 105 13.00 -0.32 -1.07
C HIS A 105 12.65 1.14 -1.32
N GLN A 106 11.45 1.55 -0.91
CA GLN A 106 10.98 2.91 -1.07
C GLN A 106 10.02 3.29 0.06
N LYS A 107 9.97 4.57 0.39
CA LYS A 107 9.01 5.14 1.33
C LYS A 107 8.08 6.06 0.56
N LEU A 108 6.80 5.85 0.73
CA LEU A 108 5.74 6.59 0.05
C LEU A 108 5.01 7.47 1.05
N SER A 109 4.92 8.77 0.77
CA SER A 109 4.12 9.71 1.55
C SER A 109 2.78 9.97 0.84
N LEU A 110 1.68 9.76 1.56
CA LEU A 110 0.36 10.18 1.10
C LEU A 110 0.19 11.69 1.25
N SER A 111 0.82 12.26 2.26
CA SER A 111 0.75 13.68 2.58
C SER A 111 1.81 13.98 3.64
N VAL A 112 2.26 15.24 3.71
CA VAL A 112 3.09 15.69 4.82
C VAL A 112 2.29 15.80 6.12
N MET A 113 0.96 15.80 6.03
CA MET A 113 0.09 15.74 7.19
C MET A 113 0.05 14.33 7.76
N THR A 114 -0.11 14.22 9.07
CA THR A 114 -0.21 12.94 9.74
C THR A 114 -1.69 12.52 9.81
N PHE A 115 -1.98 11.31 9.40
CA PHE A 115 -3.33 10.73 9.50
C PHE A 115 -3.34 9.62 10.55
N SER A 116 -4.54 9.32 11.09
CA SER A 116 -4.68 8.09 11.85
C SER A 116 -4.30 6.91 10.96
N HIS A 117 -3.72 5.87 11.57
CA HIS A 117 -3.20 4.73 10.78
C HIS A 117 -4.30 4.02 9.98
N GLU A 118 -5.52 3.91 10.51
CA GLU A 118 -6.61 3.26 9.77
C GLU A 118 -7.11 4.11 8.61
N LEU A 119 -7.20 5.43 8.79
CA LEU A 119 -7.58 6.32 7.70
C LEU A 119 -6.51 6.30 6.59
N ALA A 120 -5.24 6.29 6.96
CA ALA A 120 -4.15 6.20 5.98
C ALA A 120 -4.26 4.95 5.11
N ARG A 121 -4.67 3.81 5.69
CA ARG A 121 -4.88 2.56 4.95
C ARG A 121 -5.97 2.70 3.90
N VAL A 122 -7.08 3.33 4.26
CA VAL A 122 -8.20 3.59 3.34
C VAL A 122 -7.76 4.53 2.22
N MET A 123 -7.04 5.59 2.57
CA MET A 123 -6.55 6.56 1.59
C MET A 123 -5.56 5.92 0.61
N LEU A 124 -4.69 5.05 1.10
CA LEU A 124 -3.79 4.30 0.22
C LEU A 124 -4.59 3.45 -0.78
N ALA A 125 -5.57 2.71 -0.29
CA ALA A 125 -6.38 1.86 -1.15
C ALA A 125 -7.15 2.68 -2.20
N GLU A 126 -7.70 3.82 -1.83
CA GLU A 126 -8.37 4.71 -2.76
C GLU A 126 -7.40 5.22 -3.84
N GLN A 127 -6.20 5.62 -3.45
CA GLN A 127 -5.20 6.11 -4.39
C GLN A 127 -4.68 4.99 -5.32
N LEU A 128 -4.56 3.78 -4.83
CA LEU A 128 -4.20 2.64 -5.68
C LEU A 128 -5.29 2.34 -6.71
N TYR A 129 -6.55 2.38 -6.29
CA TYR A 129 -7.66 2.22 -7.24
C TYR A 129 -7.66 3.34 -8.28
N ARG A 130 -7.50 4.59 -7.84
CA ARG A 130 -7.39 5.77 -8.72
C ARG A 130 -6.26 5.61 -9.72
N ALA A 131 -5.12 5.10 -9.28
CA ALA A 131 -3.97 4.90 -10.16
C ALA A 131 -4.29 3.91 -11.28
N PHE A 132 -4.93 2.78 -10.97
CA PHE A 132 -5.35 1.84 -12.01
C PHE A 132 -6.42 2.42 -12.93
N ALA A 133 -7.31 3.23 -12.40
CA ALA A 133 -8.31 3.93 -13.21
C ALA A 133 -7.64 4.88 -14.20
N ILE A 134 -6.64 5.64 -13.76
CA ILE A 134 -5.86 6.54 -14.62
C ILE A 134 -5.15 5.72 -15.72
N LEU A 135 -4.49 4.63 -15.34
CA LEU A 135 -3.76 3.78 -16.29
C LEU A 135 -4.65 3.17 -17.36
N SER A 136 -5.90 2.86 -17.03
CA SER A 136 -6.86 2.27 -17.97
C SER A 136 -7.71 3.28 -18.72
N GLY A 137 -7.59 4.57 -18.41
CA GLY A 137 -8.41 5.61 -19.02
C GLY A 137 -9.85 5.65 -18.50
N SER A 138 -10.10 5.08 -17.34
CA SER A 138 -11.43 5.08 -16.71
C SER A 138 -11.85 6.49 -16.27
N PRO A 139 -13.16 6.82 -16.29
CA PRO A 139 -13.66 8.13 -15.87
C PRO A 139 -13.63 8.34 -14.34
N TYR A 140 -13.24 7.36 -13.56
CA TYR A 140 -13.02 7.57 -12.12
C TYR A 140 -11.86 8.56 -11.93
N PRO A 141 -11.91 9.50 -11.03
CA PRO A 141 -12.95 9.70 -10.01
C PRO A 141 -13.91 10.78 -10.46
N LYS A 142 -15.06 10.43 -10.59
CA LYS A 142 -16.08 11.40 -10.91
C LYS A 142 -16.80 11.84 -9.66
#